data_71ee39aa9725da8d179c625ac72d8bc3
#
_entry.id   71ee39aa9725da8d179c625ac72d8bc3
#
_cell.length_a   1.000
_cell.length_b   1.000
_cell.length_c   1.000
_cell.angle_alpha   90.00
_cell.angle_beta   90.00
_cell.angle_gamma   90.00
#
_symmetry.space_group_name_H-M   'P 1'
#
loop_
_entity.id
_entity.type
_entity.pdbx_description
1 polymer ?
#
loop_
_entity_poly.entity_id
_entity_poly.type
_entity_poly.pdbx_seq_one_letter_code
_entity_poly.pdbx_strand_id
1 'polypeptide(L)'
;MAEKIATREAYGKALAALAEKYPDLVCFDADLAGATMTKYFKAACPERFFDMGIAEADMVGVAAGMSLCGFKPFVNTFAMFAAGRAWEQVRNSVAYPHLNVKVVGSHGGLSVGEDGATHQCIEDFALMRALPGMLVCCPCDGHEMRLAVEALINYNGPAYLRLARPATEIITDEIPGYSFELGKGAVLRDGKDVTIIATGIMVPQAMKAAEALEDDGISARVIDMHTIKP
;
A
#
# COMPACT_ATOMS: atom_id res chain seq x y z
N MET A 1 5.23 -12.00 -22.65
CA MET A 1 5.26 -10.68 -21.97
C MET A 1 4.83 -10.91 -20.54
N ALA A 2 5.59 -10.43 -19.56
CA ALA A 2 5.20 -10.54 -18.16
C ALA A 2 3.80 -9.91 -17.92
N GLU A 3 3.02 -10.53 -17.07
CA GLU A 3 1.71 -9.99 -16.67
C GLU A 3 1.90 -8.64 -15.96
N LYS A 4 1.04 -7.67 -16.28
CA LYS A 4 1.08 -6.33 -15.68
C LYS A 4 -0.23 -6.01 -15.00
N ILE A 5 -0.17 -5.56 -13.76
CA ILE A 5 -1.32 -5.09 -13.02
C ILE A 5 -0.95 -3.85 -12.18
N ALA A 6 -1.88 -2.90 -12.04
CA ALA A 6 -1.70 -1.81 -11.10
C ALA A 6 -1.83 -2.32 -9.66
N THR A 7 -0.94 -1.86 -8.77
CA THR A 7 -1.00 -2.30 -7.36
C THR A 7 -2.33 -1.95 -6.70
N ARG A 8 -2.98 -0.84 -7.07
CA ARG A 8 -4.34 -0.48 -6.63
C ARG A 8 -5.40 -1.50 -7.07
N GLU A 9 -5.27 -2.06 -8.28
CA GLU A 9 -6.21 -3.07 -8.78
C GLU A 9 -6.00 -4.42 -8.07
N ALA A 10 -4.74 -4.83 -7.90
CA ALA A 10 -4.39 -6.03 -7.13
C ALA A 10 -4.89 -5.92 -5.69
N TYR A 11 -4.75 -4.73 -5.06
CA TYR A 11 -5.27 -4.42 -3.74
C TYR A 11 -6.79 -4.61 -3.66
N GLY A 12 -7.56 -3.97 -4.54
CA GLY A 12 -9.03 -4.05 -4.50
C GLY A 12 -9.55 -5.48 -4.71
N LYS A 13 -8.93 -6.24 -5.62
CA LYS A 13 -9.23 -7.65 -5.84
C LYS A 13 -8.86 -8.52 -4.63
N ALA A 14 -7.70 -8.30 -4.02
CA ALA A 14 -7.26 -9.02 -2.82
C ALA A 14 -8.19 -8.77 -1.63
N LEU A 15 -8.55 -7.50 -1.39
CA LEU A 15 -9.44 -7.12 -0.31
C LEU A 15 -10.84 -7.78 -0.47
N ALA A 16 -11.37 -7.79 -1.69
CA ALA A 16 -12.63 -8.47 -2.01
C ALA A 16 -12.57 -9.98 -1.80
N ALA A 17 -11.49 -10.63 -2.26
CA ALA A 17 -11.31 -12.07 -2.11
C ALA A 17 -11.17 -12.52 -0.64
N LEU A 18 -10.68 -11.63 0.24
CA LEU A 18 -10.49 -11.92 1.66
C LEU A 18 -11.73 -11.56 2.51
N ALA A 19 -12.74 -10.91 1.94
CA ALA A 19 -13.92 -10.45 2.68
C ALA A 19 -14.67 -11.56 3.41
N GLU A 20 -14.81 -12.73 2.79
CA GLU A 20 -15.49 -13.89 3.40
C GLU A 20 -14.66 -14.50 4.55
N LYS A 21 -13.34 -14.59 4.36
CA LYS A 21 -12.42 -15.13 5.36
C LYS A 21 -12.31 -14.26 6.63
N TYR A 22 -12.49 -12.94 6.48
CA TYR A 22 -12.38 -11.97 7.56
C TYR A 22 -13.68 -11.18 7.73
N PRO A 23 -14.66 -11.68 8.52
CA PRO A 23 -15.96 -11.04 8.70
C PRO A 23 -15.91 -9.71 9.46
N ASP A 24 -14.82 -9.43 10.17
CA ASP A 24 -14.52 -8.18 10.86
C ASP A 24 -13.84 -7.12 9.96
N LEU A 25 -13.52 -7.47 8.71
CA LEU A 25 -12.97 -6.55 7.72
C LEU A 25 -14.05 -5.60 7.21
N VAL A 26 -13.81 -4.28 7.29
CA VAL A 26 -14.68 -3.23 6.76
C VAL A 26 -13.87 -2.26 5.88
N CYS A 27 -14.48 -1.76 4.83
CA CYS A 27 -13.84 -0.89 3.85
C CYS A 27 -14.56 0.47 3.79
N PHE A 28 -13.79 1.53 3.97
CA PHE A 28 -14.25 2.91 3.81
C PHE A 28 -13.61 3.53 2.57
N ASP A 29 -14.35 4.40 1.89
CA ASP A 29 -13.83 5.14 0.72
C ASP A 29 -14.36 6.58 0.75
N ALA A 30 -13.57 7.51 0.24
CA ALA A 30 -13.92 8.93 0.18
C ALA A 30 -14.37 9.33 -1.24
N ASP A 31 -15.45 8.70 -1.75
CA ASP A 31 -16.05 8.93 -3.07
C ASP A 31 -15.09 8.65 -4.26
N LEU A 32 -14.15 7.75 -4.06
CA LEU A 32 -13.11 7.40 -5.04
C LEU A 32 -13.07 5.90 -5.39
N ALA A 33 -14.13 5.13 -5.07
CA ALA A 33 -14.15 3.67 -5.18
C ALA A 33 -13.77 3.13 -6.57
N GLY A 34 -14.05 3.88 -7.63
CA GLY A 34 -13.63 3.56 -9.00
C GLY A 34 -12.12 3.70 -9.20
N ALA A 35 -11.49 4.71 -8.59
CA ALA A 35 -10.07 5.03 -8.71
C ALA A 35 -9.21 4.19 -7.75
N THR A 36 -9.63 4.03 -6.50
CA THR A 36 -8.95 3.22 -5.48
C THR A 36 -9.12 1.72 -5.70
N MET A 37 -10.06 1.33 -6.59
CA MET A 37 -10.47 -0.06 -6.89
C MET A 37 -11.20 -0.76 -5.71
N THR A 38 -11.61 -0.04 -4.69
CA THR A 38 -12.46 -0.57 -3.61
C THR A 38 -13.85 -0.99 -4.10
N LYS A 39 -14.23 -0.60 -5.33
CA LYS A 39 -15.42 -1.11 -6.03
C LYS A 39 -15.53 -2.63 -6.07
N TYR A 40 -14.39 -3.35 -6.05
CA TYR A 40 -14.40 -4.83 -5.98
C TYR A 40 -14.91 -5.32 -4.62
N PHE A 41 -14.45 -4.69 -3.52
CA PHE A 41 -14.96 -5.01 -2.19
C PHE A 41 -16.44 -4.60 -2.04
N LYS A 42 -16.83 -3.42 -2.53
CA LYS A 42 -18.22 -2.96 -2.57
C LYS A 42 -19.14 -3.96 -3.27
N ALA A 43 -18.68 -4.55 -4.37
CA ALA A 43 -19.45 -5.55 -5.11
C ALA A 43 -19.55 -6.90 -4.38
N ALA A 44 -18.48 -7.31 -3.70
CA ALA A 44 -18.43 -8.59 -2.98
C ALA A 44 -19.14 -8.53 -1.62
N CYS A 45 -19.10 -7.38 -0.94
CA CYS A 45 -19.56 -7.23 0.44
C CYS A 45 -20.11 -5.81 0.69
N PRO A 46 -21.25 -5.46 0.06
CA PRO A 46 -21.80 -4.10 0.12
C PRO A 46 -22.21 -3.65 1.53
N GLU A 47 -22.60 -4.58 2.41
CA GLU A 47 -23.00 -4.29 3.80
C GLU A 47 -21.83 -3.89 4.72
N ARG A 48 -20.59 -4.09 4.27
CA ARG A 48 -19.36 -3.72 4.99
C ARG A 48 -18.53 -2.69 4.21
N PHE A 49 -19.13 -2.07 3.20
CA PHE A 49 -18.54 -0.98 2.44
C PHE A 49 -19.25 0.33 2.78
N PHE A 50 -18.47 1.36 3.15
CA PHE A 50 -18.98 2.67 3.53
C PHE A 50 -18.33 3.76 2.67
N ASP A 51 -19.16 4.43 1.86
CA ASP A 51 -18.75 5.62 1.12
C ASP A 51 -19.05 6.84 2.00
N MET A 52 -17.98 7.54 2.39
CA MET A 52 -18.06 8.66 3.31
C MET A 52 -18.18 10.01 2.59
N GLY A 53 -18.23 9.99 1.25
CA GLY A 53 -18.12 11.21 0.46
C GLY A 53 -16.71 11.83 0.55
N ILE A 54 -16.55 13.05 0.07
CA ILE A 54 -15.26 13.77 0.10
C ILE A 54 -15.02 14.33 1.51
N ALA A 55 -14.84 13.43 2.48
CA ALA A 55 -14.73 13.74 3.92
C ALA A 55 -13.68 12.86 4.60
N GLU A 56 -12.43 12.92 4.15
CA GLU A 56 -11.34 12.02 4.58
C GLU A 56 -11.05 12.10 6.08
N ALA A 57 -11.15 13.27 6.67
CA ALA A 57 -10.95 13.45 8.12
C ALA A 57 -12.03 12.73 8.93
N ASP A 58 -13.30 12.87 8.52
CA ASP A 58 -14.44 12.16 9.12
C ASP A 58 -14.31 10.65 8.94
N MET A 59 -13.98 10.21 7.73
CA MET A 59 -13.73 8.80 7.41
C MET A 59 -12.72 8.15 8.36
N VAL A 60 -11.59 8.83 8.63
CA VAL A 60 -10.57 8.34 9.55
C VAL A 60 -11.09 8.31 11.00
N GLY A 61 -11.86 9.32 11.41
CA GLY A 61 -12.48 9.38 12.73
C GLY A 61 -13.48 8.25 12.98
N VAL A 62 -14.37 8.00 12.02
CA VAL A 62 -15.35 6.89 12.07
C VAL A 62 -14.62 5.54 12.09
N ALA A 63 -13.60 5.35 11.25
CA ALA A 63 -12.82 4.12 11.21
C ALA A 63 -12.08 3.87 12.53
N ALA A 64 -11.56 4.91 13.18
CA ALA A 64 -10.97 4.80 14.52
C ALA A 64 -11.99 4.27 15.55
N GLY A 65 -13.23 4.80 15.55
CA GLY A 65 -14.31 4.31 16.38
C GLY A 65 -14.70 2.86 16.09
N MET A 66 -14.79 2.47 14.80
CA MET A 66 -15.08 1.10 14.38
C MET A 66 -13.99 0.12 14.84
N SER A 67 -12.73 0.52 14.83
CA SER A 67 -11.64 -0.35 15.30
C SER A 67 -11.74 -0.64 16.80
N LEU A 68 -12.25 0.29 17.61
CA LEU A 68 -12.52 0.06 19.03
C LEU A 68 -13.69 -0.90 19.27
N CYS A 69 -14.56 -1.06 18.27
CA CYS A 69 -15.65 -2.06 18.28
C CYS A 69 -15.20 -3.45 17.77
N GLY A 70 -13.90 -3.64 17.51
CA GLY A 70 -13.33 -4.92 17.09
C GLY A 70 -13.28 -5.15 15.57
N PHE A 71 -13.67 -4.17 14.76
CA PHE A 71 -13.54 -4.23 13.30
C PHE A 71 -12.10 -3.93 12.86
N LYS A 72 -11.80 -4.32 11.62
CA LYS A 72 -10.53 -4.05 10.91
C LYS A 72 -10.77 -3.10 9.74
N PRO A 73 -10.85 -1.78 9.99
CA PRO A 73 -11.14 -0.81 8.94
C PRO A 73 -9.94 -0.57 8.04
N PHE A 74 -10.21 -0.57 6.73
CA PHE A 74 -9.35 -0.07 5.67
C PHE A 74 -9.97 1.21 5.13
N VAL A 75 -9.29 2.36 5.30
CA VAL A 75 -9.76 3.67 4.84
C VAL A 75 -9.02 4.06 3.57
N ASN A 76 -9.75 4.38 2.51
CA ASN A 76 -9.21 4.51 1.16
C ASN A 76 -9.49 5.87 0.57
N THR A 77 -8.44 6.51 0.08
CA THR A 77 -8.48 7.75 -0.69
C THR A 77 -7.17 7.91 -1.47
N PHE A 78 -6.95 9.03 -2.15
CA PHE A 78 -5.64 9.31 -2.73
C PHE A 78 -4.61 9.62 -1.65
N ALA A 79 -3.34 9.28 -1.92
CA ALA A 79 -2.23 9.49 -0.99
C ALA A 79 -2.14 10.94 -0.50
N MET A 80 -2.37 11.92 -1.42
CA MET A 80 -2.38 13.34 -1.08
C MET A 80 -3.46 13.68 -0.04
N PHE A 81 -4.62 13.06 -0.11
CA PHE A 81 -5.72 13.36 0.80
C PHE A 81 -5.60 12.57 2.11
N ALA A 82 -5.10 11.33 2.07
CA ALA A 82 -4.80 10.56 3.27
C ALA A 82 -3.70 11.20 4.11
N ALA A 83 -2.60 11.59 3.46
CA ALA A 83 -1.42 12.15 4.14
C ALA A 83 -1.50 13.67 4.36
N GLY A 84 -2.28 14.39 3.56
CA GLY A 84 -2.46 15.83 3.70
C GLY A 84 -3.71 16.17 4.50
N ARG A 85 -4.89 15.95 3.90
CA ARG A 85 -6.19 16.42 4.44
C ARG A 85 -6.58 15.75 5.76
N ALA A 86 -6.33 14.44 5.90
CA ALA A 86 -6.70 13.65 7.07
C ALA A 86 -5.53 13.38 8.04
N TRP A 87 -4.36 13.96 7.82
CA TRP A 87 -3.15 13.59 8.57
C TRP A 87 -3.28 13.81 10.08
N GLU A 88 -3.96 14.88 10.50
CA GLU A 88 -4.17 15.16 11.93
C GLU A 88 -4.98 14.03 12.58
N GLN A 89 -6.06 13.55 11.94
CA GLN A 89 -6.88 12.44 12.44
C GLN A 89 -6.11 11.12 12.41
N VAL A 90 -5.31 10.87 11.38
CA VAL A 90 -4.41 9.72 11.34
C VAL A 90 -3.43 9.76 12.52
N ARG A 91 -2.85 10.93 12.82
CA ARG A 91 -1.93 11.12 13.93
C ARG A 91 -2.59 10.93 15.28
N ASN A 92 -3.68 11.65 15.55
CA ASN A 92 -4.27 11.74 16.89
C ASN A 92 -5.32 10.68 17.18
N SER A 93 -6.12 10.30 16.17
CA SER A 93 -7.22 9.34 16.37
C SER A 93 -6.81 7.90 16.06
N VAL A 94 -5.73 7.68 15.30
CA VAL A 94 -5.29 6.33 14.88
C VAL A 94 -3.92 5.98 15.46
N ALA A 95 -2.87 6.77 15.16
CA ALA A 95 -1.50 6.41 15.52
C ALA A 95 -1.24 6.58 17.03
N TYR A 96 -1.66 7.70 17.63
CA TYR A 96 -1.42 7.97 19.04
C TYR A 96 -2.04 6.92 19.98
N PRO A 97 -3.32 6.52 19.83
CA PRO A 97 -3.92 5.44 20.60
C PRO A 97 -3.57 4.03 20.08
N HIS A 98 -2.74 3.92 19.05
CA HIS A 98 -2.28 2.67 18.42
C HIS A 98 -3.44 1.78 17.93
N LEU A 99 -4.44 2.38 17.27
CA LEU A 99 -5.63 1.67 16.80
C LEU A 99 -5.36 0.84 15.52
N ASN A 100 -6.11 -0.23 15.38
CA ASN A 100 -6.02 -1.16 14.25
C ASN A 100 -6.73 -0.63 13.00
N VAL A 101 -6.25 0.47 12.44
CA VAL A 101 -6.77 1.09 11.22
C VAL A 101 -5.71 1.03 10.12
N LYS A 102 -6.10 0.61 8.91
CA LYS A 102 -5.23 0.61 7.72
C LYS A 102 -5.58 1.81 6.86
N VAL A 103 -4.68 2.78 6.81
CA VAL A 103 -4.81 3.97 5.95
C VAL A 103 -4.20 3.65 4.59
N VAL A 104 -5.02 3.67 3.55
CA VAL A 104 -4.61 3.27 2.19
C VAL A 104 -4.56 4.50 1.30
N GLY A 105 -3.34 4.88 0.92
CA GLY A 105 -3.07 6.02 0.05
C GLY A 105 -2.83 5.58 -1.40
N SER A 106 -3.85 5.70 -2.25
CA SER A 106 -3.73 5.39 -3.67
C SER A 106 -3.12 6.55 -4.45
N HIS A 107 -2.57 6.27 -5.65
CA HIS A 107 -2.01 7.29 -6.55
C HIS A 107 -0.83 8.08 -5.94
N GLY A 108 -0.02 7.44 -5.09
CA GLY A 108 1.14 8.11 -4.48
C GLY A 108 2.25 8.44 -5.48
N GLY A 109 2.96 9.55 -5.25
CA GLY A 109 4.12 9.98 -6.02
C GLY A 109 3.79 10.72 -7.33
N LEU A 110 4.82 10.85 -8.17
CA LEU A 110 4.75 11.59 -9.43
C LEU A 110 3.91 10.88 -10.51
N SER A 111 3.72 9.57 -10.40
CA SER A 111 3.07 8.72 -11.40
C SER A 111 1.54 8.76 -11.38
N VAL A 112 0.96 9.75 -10.70
CA VAL A 112 -0.50 9.96 -10.64
C VAL A 112 -1.13 10.21 -12.03
N GLY A 113 -0.39 10.82 -12.94
CA GLY A 113 -0.81 11.07 -14.33
C GLY A 113 -1.56 12.40 -14.50
N GLU A 114 -2.67 12.36 -15.25
CA GLU A 114 -3.41 13.55 -15.69
C GLU A 114 -4.03 14.40 -14.58
N ASP A 115 -4.20 13.88 -13.38
CA ASP A 115 -4.68 14.68 -12.22
C ASP A 115 -3.70 15.80 -11.84
N GLY A 116 -2.43 15.66 -12.23
CA GLY A 116 -1.42 16.71 -12.16
C GLY A 116 -0.88 17.01 -10.77
N ALA A 117 -0.20 18.15 -10.65
CA ALA A 117 0.62 18.52 -9.48
C ALA A 117 -0.16 18.59 -8.17
N THR A 118 -1.46 18.93 -8.20
CA THR A 118 -2.29 18.99 -6.99
C THR A 118 -2.56 17.62 -6.35
N HIS A 119 -2.35 16.55 -7.11
CA HIS A 119 -2.57 15.17 -6.68
C HIS A 119 -1.25 14.37 -6.56
N GLN A 120 -0.13 14.92 -7.03
CA GLN A 120 1.20 14.30 -6.91
C GLN A 120 1.69 14.38 -5.47
N CYS A 121 1.44 13.34 -4.69
CA CYS A 121 1.87 13.27 -3.30
C CYS A 121 3.30 12.75 -3.20
N ILE A 122 4.24 13.61 -2.86
CA ILE A 122 5.66 13.25 -2.64
C ILE A 122 6.04 13.23 -1.15
N GLU A 123 5.13 13.67 -0.27
CA GLU A 123 5.35 13.85 1.17
C GLU A 123 4.80 12.70 2.02
N ASP A 124 3.95 11.83 1.49
CA ASP A 124 3.21 10.82 2.21
C ASP A 124 4.12 9.89 3.05
N PHE A 125 5.22 9.41 2.48
CA PHE A 125 6.19 8.61 3.22
C PHE A 125 6.80 9.38 4.38
N ALA A 126 7.18 10.63 4.18
CA ALA A 126 7.79 11.45 5.24
C ALA A 126 6.79 11.66 6.39
N LEU A 127 5.56 12.03 6.07
CA LEU A 127 4.50 12.28 7.05
C LEU A 127 4.13 11.02 7.84
N MET A 128 3.91 9.89 7.16
CA MET A 128 3.51 8.64 7.80
C MET A 128 4.67 8.00 8.59
N ARG A 129 5.92 8.11 8.11
CA ARG A 129 7.09 7.66 8.86
C ARG A 129 7.34 8.45 10.14
N ALA A 130 6.96 9.72 10.18
CA ALA A 130 7.11 10.56 11.37
C ALA A 130 6.21 10.10 12.54
N LEU A 131 5.12 9.37 12.28
CA LEU A 131 4.17 8.94 13.32
C LEU A 131 4.72 7.73 14.11
N PRO A 132 4.92 7.83 15.44
CA PRO A 132 5.33 6.68 16.24
C PRO A 132 4.35 5.49 16.11
N GLY A 133 4.88 4.27 16.02
CA GLY A 133 4.07 3.06 15.91
C GLY A 133 3.37 2.81 14.57
N MET A 134 3.38 3.77 13.64
CA MET A 134 2.80 3.60 12.30
C MET A 134 3.68 2.66 11.46
N LEU A 135 3.13 1.56 10.97
CA LEU A 135 3.74 0.74 9.94
C LEU A 135 3.57 1.43 8.57
N VAL A 136 4.61 1.44 7.73
CA VAL A 136 4.55 2.03 6.39
C VAL A 136 4.97 0.99 5.35
N CYS A 137 4.05 0.64 4.45
CA CYS A 137 4.23 -0.41 3.45
C CYS A 137 3.92 0.10 2.04
N CYS A 138 4.77 -0.30 1.07
CA CYS A 138 4.62 0.04 -0.35
C CYS A 138 5.04 -1.15 -1.22
N PRO A 139 4.14 -2.10 -1.48
CA PRO A 139 4.41 -3.27 -2.31
C PRO A 139 4.75 -2.89 -3.76
N CYS A 140 5.62 -3.68 -4.38
CA CYS A 140 6.18 -3.37 -5.71
C CYS A 140 5.30 -3.86 -6.86
N ASP A 141 4.55 -4.95 -6.69
CA ASP A 141 3.75 -5.55 -7.75
C ASP A 141 2.44 -6.18 -7.25
N GLY A 142 1.70 -6.81 -8.18
CA GLY A 142 0.39 -7.38 -7.87
C GLY A 142 0.43 -8.65 -7.01
N HIS A 143 1.49 -9.44 -7.09
CA HIS A 143 1.66 -10.63 -6.26
C HIS A 143 1.99 -10.23 -4.82
N GLU A 144 2.99 -9.37 -4.64
CA GLU A 144 3.36 -8.85 -3.33
C GLU A 144 2.21 -8.10 -2.67
N MET A 145 1.42 -7.33 -3.44
CA MET A 145 0.24 -6.63 -2.92
C MET A 145 -0.78 -7.58 -2.30
N ARG A 146 -1.04 -8.74 -2.91
CA ARG A 146 -1.97 -9.74 -2.33
C ARG A 146 -1.48 -10.25 -0.98
N LEU A 147 -0.18 -10.52 -0.87
CA LEU A 147 0.45 -10.97 0.38
C LEU A 147 0.41 -9.87 1.44
N ALA A 148 0.70 -8.62 1.05
CA ALA A 148 0.68 -7.46 1.93
C ALA A 148 -0.71 -7.18 2.50
N VAL A 149 -1.77 -7.28 1.71
CA VAL A 149 -3.16 -7.08 2.18
C VAL A 149 -3.50 -8.08 3.28
N GLU A 150 -3.22 -9.36 3.08
CA GLU A 150 -3.50 -10.38 4.09
C GLU A 150 -2.64 -10.22 5.35
N ALA A 151 -1.37 -9.88 5.19
CA ALA A 151 -0.48 -9.59 6.31
C ALA A 151 -0.97 -8.38 7.12
N LEU A 152 -1.46 -7.31 6.45
CA LEU A 152 -2.01 -6.13 7.10
C LEU A 152 -3.34 -6.40 7.81
N ILE A 153 -4.21 -7.26 7.28
CA ILE A 153 -5.44 -7.68 7.98
C ILE A 153 -5.10 -8.38 9.31
N ASN A 154 -4.00 -9.15 9.34
CA ASN A 154 -3.54 -9.87 10.54
C ASN A 154 -2.62 -9.04 11.45
N TYR A 155 -2.12 -7.90 10.98
CA TYR A 155 -1.33 -6.97 11.79
C TYR A 155 -2.25 -6.15 12.70
N ASN A 156 -2.05 -6.21 14.01
CA ASN A 156 -2.81 -5.43 14.98
C ASN A 156 -2.09 -4.12 15.32
N GLY A 157 -2.47 -3.06 14.64
CA GLY A 157 -1.90 -1.73 14.82
C GLY A 157 -2.14 -0.82 13.61
N PRO A 158 -1.75 0.45 13.71
CA PRO A 158 -1.91 1.42 12.64
C PRO A 158 -0.94 1.13 11.49
N ALA A 159 -1.43 1.18 10.27
CA ALA A 159 -0.58 1.00 9.09
C ALA A 159 -0.98 1.96 7.96
N TYR A 160 0.02 2.41 7.20
CA TYR A 160 -0.13 3.11 5.94
C TYR A 160 0.30 2.19 4.80
N LEU A 161 -0.62 1.95 3.86
CA LEU A 161 -0.37 1.18 2.64
C LEU A 161 -0.41 2.11 1.43
N ARG A 162 0.70 2.23 0.72
CA ARG A 162 0.78 3.05 -0.50
C ARG A 162 0.55 2.24 -1.75
N LEU A 163 -0.33 2.74 -2.63
CA LEU A 163 -0.65 2.13 -3.92
C LEU A 163 -0.24 3.06 -5.07
N ALA A 164 0.14 2.46 -6.20
CA ALA A 164 0.43 3.16 -7.45
C ALA A 164 -0.73 3.05 -8.44
N ARG A 165 -0.89 4.09 -9.30
CA ARG A 165 -1.87 4.12 -10.39
C ARG A 165 -1.44 3.30 -11.60
N PRO A 166 -0.18 3.42 -12.11
CA PRO A 166 0.24 2.68 -13.30
C PRO A 166 0.33 1.18 -13.03
N ALA A 167 0.08 0.40 -14.08
CA ALA A 167 0.36 -1.02 -14.06
C ALA A 167 1.87 -1.28 -14.07
N THR A 168 2.33 -2.23 -13.26
CA THR A 168 3.71 -2.69 -13.18
C THR A 168 3.79 -4.18 -13.49
N GLU A 169 4.96 -4.63 -13.92
CA GLU A 169 5.26 -6.05 -14.14
C GLU A 169 5.19 -6.79 -12.81
N ILE A 170 4.61 -7.99 -12.83
CA ILE A 170 4.68 -8.91 -11.69
C ILE A 170 6.04 -9.62 -11.80
N ILE A 171 6.85 -9.48 -10.77
CA ILE A 171 8.21 -10.05 -10.71
C ILE A 171 8.42 -10.95 -9.48
N THR A 172 7.67 -10.70 -8.38
CA THR A 172 7.92 -11.39 -7.11
C THR A 172 7.40 -12.83 -7.10
N ASP A 173 6.46 -13.20 -7.96
CA ASP A 173 5.99 -14.59 -8.12
C ASP A 173 6.97 -15.47 -8.92
N GLU A 174 7.87 -14.86 -9.69
CA GLU A 174 8.92 -15.57 -10.46
C GLU A 174 10.19 -15.81 -9.61
N ILE A 175 10.32 -15.20 -8.43
CA ILE A 175 11.49 -15.32 -7.56
C ILE A 175 11.39 -16.58 -6.69
N PRO A 176 12.29 -17.58 -6.88
CA PRO A 176 12.24 -18.80 -6.11
C PRO A 176 12.40 -18.55 -4.60
N GLY A 177 11.44 -19.03 -3.82
CA GLY A 177 11.46 -18.88 -2.35
C GLY A 177 11.10 -17.49 -1.87
N TYR A 178 10.53 -16.61 -2.71
CA TYR A 178 10.03 -15.30 -2.29
C TYR A 178 9.03 -15.45 -1.13
N SER A 179 9.21 -14.67 -0.10
CA SER A 179 8.29 -14.58 1.04
C SER A 179 8.11 -13.14 1.47
N PHE A 180 6.87 -12.75 1.70
CA PHE A 180 6.52 -11.43 2.23
C PHE A 180 6.46 -11.47 3.75
N GLU A 181 7.23 -10.62 4.42
CA GLU A 181 7.20 -10.47 5.87
C GLU A 181 7.25 -8.98 6.26
N LEU A 182 6.20 -8.49 6.93
CA LEU A 182 6.18 -7.11 7.42
C LEU A 182 7.38 -6.82 8.32
N GLY A 183 8.03 -5.68 8.08
CA GLY A 183 9.22 -5.26 8.82
C GLY A 183 10.56 -5.72 8.23
N LYS A 184 10.54 -6.48 7.15
CA LYS A 184 11.75 -6.93 6.45
C LYS A 184 11.76 -6.47 5.00
N GLY A 185 12.95 -6.26 4.45
CA GLY A 185 13.16 -6.15 3.01
C GLY A 185 13.43 -7.52 2.40
N ALA A 186 13.09 -7.71 1.13
CA ALA A 186 13.35 -8.93 0.38
C ALA A 186 14.55 -8.75 -0.57
N VAL A 187 15.54 -9.65 -0.53
CA VAL A 187 16.62 -9.69 -1.53
C VAL A 187 16.08 -10.38 -2.76
N LEU A 188 15.85 -9.62 -3.83
CA LEU A 188 15.35 -10.16 -5.11
C LEU A 188 16.46 -10.64 -6.03
N ARG A 189 17.64 -10.03 -5.93
CA ARG A 189 18.85 -10.40 -6.64
C ARG A 189 20.05 -10.22 -5.74
N ASP A 190 20.93 -11.21 -5.68
CA ASP A 190 22.18 -11.08 -4.94
C ASP A 190 23.27 -10.42 -5.81
N GLY A 191 24.23 -9.75 -5.16
CA GLY A 191 25.34 -9.05 -5.80
C GLY A 191 26.33 -8.56 -4.78
N LYS A 192 27.56 -8.21 -5.24
CA LYS A 192 28.70 -7.92 -4.36
C LYS A 192 29.35 -6.55 -4.59
N ASP A 193 29.11 -5.89 -5.72
CA ASP A 193 29.80 -4.64 -6.07
C ASP A 193 28.98 -3.41 -5.67
N VAL A 194 27.65 -3.44 -5.83
CA VAL A 194 26.73 -2.37 -5.48
C VAL A 194 25.41 -2.94 -4.95
N THR A 195 24.72 -2.20 -4.08
CA THR A 195 23.36 -2.55 -3.62
C THR A 195 22.38 -1.45 -4.04
N ILE A 196 21.32 -1.85 -4.74
CA ILE A 196 20.19 -1.01 -5.11
C ILE A 196 19.04 -1.34 -4.16
N ILE A 197 18.60 -0.35 -3.36
CA ILE A 197 17.43 -0.49 -2.47
C ILE A 197 16.29 0.29 -3.11
N ALA A 198 15.20 -0.38 -3.43
CA ALA A 198 14.03 0.20 -4.09
C ALA A 198 12.74 -0.16 -3.34
N THR A 199 11.66 0.57 -3.63
CA THR A 199 10.33 0.30 -3.08
C THR A 199 9.25 0.59 -4.12
N GLY A 200 8.12 -0.12 -4.03
CA GLY A 200 6.99 0.06 -4.93
C GLY A 200 7.38 -0.11 -6.40
N ILE A 201 6.79 0.69 -7.27
CA ILE A 201 6.99 0.60 -8.73
C ILE A 201 8.43 0.82 -9.21
N MET A 202 9.33 1.24 -8.32
CA MET A 202 10.76 1.39 -8.67
C MET A 202 11.52 0.07 -8.58
N VAL A 203 10.97 -0.96 -7.94
CA VAL A 203 11.64 -2.26 -7.80
C VAL A 203 11.84 -2.97 -9.15
N PRO A 204 10.84 -3.08 -10.04
CA PRO A 204 11.07 -3.60 -11.40
C PRO A 204 12.09 -2.79 -12.20
N GLN A 205 12.17 -1.47 -11.97
CA GLN A 205 13.20 -0.64 -12.62
C GLN A 205 14.60 -0.92 -12.07
N ALA A 206 14.70 -1.16 -10.75
CA ALA A 206 15.96 -1.56 -10.12
C ALA A 206 16.46 -2.92 -10.62
N MET A 207 15.56 -3.87 -10.86
CA MET A 207 15.90 -5.17 -11.47
C MET A 207 16.48 -4.99 -12.87
N LYS A 208 15.82 -4.18 -13.73
CA LYS A 208 16.32 -3.86 -15.08
C LYS A 208 17.67 -3.12 -15.05
N ALA A 209 17.86 -2.22 -14.10
CA ALA A 209 19.14 -1.54 -13.91
C ALA A 209 20.25 -2.52 -13.50
N ALA A 210 19.94 -3.49 -12.63
CA ALA A 210 20.90 -4.52 -12.23
C ALA A 210 21.26 -5.46 -13.39
N GLU A 211 20.34 -5.78 -14.28
CA GLU A 211 20.60 -6.53 -15.52
C GLU A 211 21.54 -5.75 -16.44
N ALA A 212 21.28 -4.46 -16.68
CA ALA A 212 22.14 -3.62 -17.50
C ALA A 212 23.56 -3.44 -16.90
N LEU A 213 23.69 -3.36 -15.58
CA LEU A 213 25.00 -3.31 -14.90
C LEU A 213 25.80 -4.59 -15.05
N GLU A 214 25.13 -5.75 -15.15
CA GLU A 214 25.80 -7.04 -15.38
C GLU A 214 26.50 -7.09 -16.74
N ASP A 215 25.92 -6.46 -17.77
CA ASP A 215 26.54 -6.35 -19.10
C ASP A 215 27.86 -5.54 -19.03
N ASP A 216 27.99 -4.64 -18.07
CA ASP A 216 29.20 -3.87 -17.77
C ASP A 216 30.14 -4.57 -16.75
N GLY A 217 29.80 -5.79 -16.34
CA GLY A 217 30.60 -6.59 -15.39
C GLY A 217 30.41 -6.18 -13.92
N ILE A 218 29.38 -5.40 -13.59
CA ILE A 218 29.07 -4.93 -12.24
C ILE A 218 27.98 -5.81 -11.63
N SER A 219 28.28 -6.49 -10.53
CA SER A 219 27.37 -7.37 -9.80
C SER A 219 26.53 -6.58 -8.80
N ALA A 220 25.28 -6.28 -9.18
CA ALA A 220 24.36 -5.48 -8.36
C ALA A 220 23.41 -6.37 -7.53
N ARG A 221 23.34 -6.13 -6.21
CA ARG A 221 22.30 -6.65 -5.34
C ARG A 221 21.06 -5.76 -5.44
N VAL A 222 19.86 -6.35 -5.51
CA VAL A 222 18.59 -5.60 -5.45
C VAL A 222 17.81 -6.02 -4.22
N ILE A 223 17.45 -5.04 -3.42
CA ILE A 223 16.61 -5.20 -2.23
C ILE A 223 15.29 -4.47 -2.46
N ASP A 224 14.20 -5.21 -2.40
CA ASP A 224 12.87 -4.63 -2.27
C ASP A 224 12.59 -4.26 -0.81
N MET A 225 12.46 -2.97 -0.56
CA MET A 225 12.12 -2.43 0.76
C MET A 225 10.61 -2.15 0.81
N HIS A 226 9.79 -3.18 0.69
CA HIS A 226 8.34 -3.06 0.73
C HIS A 226 7.81 -2.54 2.07
N THR A 227 8.51 -2.79 3.18
CA THR A 227 8.22 -2.19 4.48
C THR A 227 9.25 -1.10 4.77
N ILE A 228 8.80 0.16 4.68
CA ILE A 228 9.67 1.34 4.85
C ILE A 228 9.85 1.67 6.34
N LYS A 229 8.89 1.23 7.17
CA LYS A 229 8.90 1.36 8.62
C LYS A 229 8.11 0.18 9.22
N PRO A 230 8.56 -0.51 10.28
CA PRO A 230 9.58 -0.15 11.26
C PRO A 230 10.96 -0.02 10.73
#